data_b1eff1e104944804b3b5ab0b6c1ee819
#
_entry.id   b1eff1e104944804b3b5ab0b6c1ee819
#
_cell.length_a   1.000
_cell.length_b   1.000
_cell.length_c   1.000
_cell.angle_alpha   90.00
_cell.angle_beta   90.00
_cell.angle_gamma   90.00
#
_symmetry.space_group_name_H-M   'P 1'
#
loop_
_entity.id
_entity.type
_entity.pdbx_description
1 polymer ?
#
loop_
_entity_poly.entity_id
_entity_poly.type
_entity_poly.pdbx_seq_one_letter_code
_entity_poly.pdbx_strand_id
1 'polypeptide(L)'
;VFSCADNNNIKDKDVFRYNEHKNISGLDPAFAKDNADIWAVHQLFNGLVQMDDNMNIQPCIASRWDISDDGIRYTFELRKDVLFHRHKQFGAGETRAVTAEDFVYSFQRLKDPNLASPGAWAMGVVKEFKALNQNTFQIELKHSFPAFLGMLSMKYFSVVPKEIVDFYGMSFRANPIGTGPFKFKHWSENNKLVFRKNTHYFEVESNGGKLPHLEAIAITFLPDKQSEYLQFIQGNLDFVSGLDASYKDDILTPNGKLNSKYSKQIRLLRSPYLNTEYLGFFMDSSSSEIESVLIRQAINYGFDREKMILYLRNGIGIPAHGGFIPKGLPGFNDSIGYSYNPTKAKALVQEYIKRSKNPKPSLTITTNENYLQFCEFIQRALLDIGLNVSIEVMPASALKTAKANGKLDFFRASWVADYPDAENYLSLFYSENYAPNGPNYTHFKNDTFDQLYNQSLSESDNKKRLEL
;
A
#
# COMPACT_ATOMS: atom_id res chain seq x y z
N VAL A 1 -15.90 37.07 22.83
CA VAL A 1 -14.48 37.49 22.83
C VAL A 1 -13.83 36.94 24.10
N PHE A 2 -13.26 35.74 24.04
CA PHE A 2 -12.27 35.28 25.01
C PHE A 2 -11.08 34.74 24.23
N SER A 3 -10.04 35.57 24.22
CA SER A 3 -8.70 35.21 23.75
C SER A 3 -8.03 34.40 24.85
N CYS A 4 -7.89 33.11 24.67
CA CYS A 4 -6.90 32.34 25.40
C CYS A 4 -5.57 32.48 24.66
N ALA A 5 -4.77 33.42 25.12
CA ALA A 5 -3.38 33.53 24.73
C ALA A 5 -2.57 32.47 25.48
N ASP A 6 -2.41 31.29 24.92
CA ASP A 6 -1.28 30.41 25.19
C ASP A 6 -0.16 30.78 24.20
N ASN A 7 0.65 31.73 24.65
CA ASN A 7 1.89 32.17 24.00
C ASN A 7 2.97 31.07 24.12
N ASN A 8 2.80 29.98 23.45
CA ASN A 8 3.93 29.18 23.00
C ASN A 8 4.11 29.51 21.51
N ASN A 9 5.11 30.32 21.21
CA ASN A 9 5.57 30.68 19.87
C ASN A 9 5.98 29.43 19.08
N ILE A 10 5.00 28.66 18.58
CA ILE A 10 5.24 27.65 17.58
C ILE A 10 5.57 28.43 16.31
N LYS A 11 6.84 28.45 15.93
CA LYS A 11 7.24 29.03 14.65
C LYS A 11 6.53 28.29 13.56
N ASP A 12 6.01 29.00 12.55
CA ASP A 12 5.34 28.41 11.39
C ASP A 12 6.16 27.29 10.70
N LYS A 13 7.47 27.35 10.84
CA LYS A 13 8.44 26.36 10.34
C LYS A 13 8.41 25.00 11.04
N ASP A 14 7.78 24.91 12.20
CA ASP A 14 7.75 23.68 13.02
C ASP A 14 6.47 22.85 12.80
N VAL A 15 5.61 23.30 11.87
CA VAL A 15 4.37 22.60 11.50
C VAL A 15 4.47 22.07 10.09
N PHE A 16 4.28 20.76 9.91
CA PHE A 16 4.20 20.13 8.58
C PHE A 16 2.76 20.12 8.09
N ARG A 17 2.52 20.71 6.93
CA ARG A 17 1.20 20.88 6.32
C ARG A 17 1.11 20.11 5.03
N TYR A 18 0.14 19.21 4.92
CA TYR A 18 -0.17 18.56 3.66
C TYR A 18 -1.66 18.38 3.47
N ASN A 19 -2.04 18.07 2.24
CA ASN A 19 -3.43 17.79 1.88
C ASN A 19 -3.62 16.31 1.58
N GLU A 20 -4.73 15.76 2.07
CA GLU A 20 -5.21 14.44 1.67
C GLU A 20 -6.52 14.62 0.89
N HIS A 21 -6.52 14.24 -0.38
CA HIS A 21 -7.68 14.43 -1.26
C HIS A 21 -8.83 13.45 -0.97
N LYS A 22 -8.56 12.38 -0.23
CA LYS A 22 -9.55 11.44 0.28
C LYS A 22 -9.77 11.67 1.76
N ASN A 23 -11.02 11.61 2.18
CA ASN A 23 -11.32 11.65 3.60
C ASN A 23 -10.78 10.42 4.32
N ILE A 24 -10.32 10.64 5.53
CA ILE A 24 -9.93 9.58 6.46
C ILE A 24 -11.18 8.98 7.07
N SER A 25 -11.28 7.67 7.07
CA SER A 25 -12.43 6.95 7.62
C SER A 25 -12.37 6.80 9.15
N GLY A 26 -11.16 6.82 9.71
CA GLY A 26 -10.91 6.70 11.13
C GLY A 26 -9.43 6.64 11.46
N LEU A 27 -9.14 6.76 12.75
CA LEU A 27 -7.79 6.71 13.30
C LEU A 27 -7.56 5.46 14.17
N ASP A 28 -8.44 4.46 14.07
CA ASP A 28 -8.25 3.16 14.71
C ASP A 28 -7.37 2.27 13.81
N PRO A 29 -6.20 1.79 14.30
CA PRO A 29 -5.31 0.96 13.51
C PRO A 29 -5.97 -0.28 12.91
N ALA A 30 -6.93 -0.89 13.62
CA ALA A 30 -7.62 -2.09 13.15
C ALA A 30 -8.39 -1.87 11.83
N PHE A 31 -8.62 -0.61 11.41
CA PHE A 31 -9.34 -0.24 10.20
C PHE A 31 -8.48 0.50 9.17
N ALA A 32 -7.18 0.65 9.38
CA ALA A 32 -6.26 1.39 8.52
C ALA A 32 -5.96 0.63 7.21
N LYS A 33 -6.91 0.60 6.27
CA LYS A 33 -6.82 -0.13 5.00
C LYS A 33 -6.44 0.73 3.79
N ASP A 34 -6.71 2.03 3.83
CA ASP A 34 -6.42 2.98 2.74
C ASP A 34 -5.20 3.84 3.11
N ASN A 35 -4.41 4.26 2.12
CA ASN A 35 -3.19 5.04 2.35
C ASN A 35 -3.42 6.28 3.21
N ALA A 36 -4.53 6.99 3.03
CA ALA A 36 -4.90 8.16 3.83
C ALA A 36 -5.02 7.82 5.32
N ASP A 37 -5.71 6.71 5.64
CA ASP A 37 -5.85 6.22 7.01
C ASP A 37 -4.49 5.74 7.55
N ILE A 38 -3.74 4.96 6.76
CA ILE A 38 -2.44 4.40 7.13
C ILE A 38 -1.44 5.51 7.48
N TRP A 39 -1.34 6.57 6.68
CA TRP A 39 -0.42 7.68 6.93
C TRP A 39 -0.74 8.43 8.22
N ALA A 40 -2.02 8.68 8.47
CA ALA A 40 -2.46 9.33 9.70
C ALA A 40 -2.23 8.44 10.94
N VAL A 41 -2.60 7.17 10.87
CA VAL A 41 -2.41 6.17 11.93
C VAL A 41 -0.92 5.96 12.24
N HIS A 42 -0.06 5.99 11.21
CA HIS A 42 1.39 5.87 11.38
C HIS A 42 1.98 6.93 12.30
N GLN A 43 1.42 8.13 12.32
CA GLN A 43 1.90 9.21 13.19
C GLN A 43 1.50 9.01 14.66
N LEU A 44 0.47 8.21 14.92
CA LEU A 44 -0.13 8.05 16.24
C LEU A 44 0.22 6.74 16.95
N PHE A 45 0.59 5.71 16.20
CA PHE A 45 0.74 4.34 16.71
C PHE A 45 2.01 3.67 16.23
N ASN A 46 2.53 2.76 17.05
CA ASN A 46 3.65 1.88 16.72
C ASN A 46 3.24 0.40 16.85
N GLY A 47 3.96 -0.46 16.12
CA GLY A 47 3.89 -1.91 16.21
C GLY A 47 5.10 -2.51 16.90
N LEU A 48 5.23 -3.85 16.81
CA LEU A 48 6.43 -4.57 17.29
C LEU A 48 7.68 -4.15 16.53
N VAL A 49 7.54 -4.05 15.21
CA VAL A 49 8.60 -3.73 14.26
C VAL A 49 8.16 -2.59 13.34
N GLN A 50 9.12 -2.00 12.65
CA GLN A 50 8.91 -0.96 11.63
C GLN A 50 9.85 -1.21 10.45
N MET A 51 9.73 -0.41 9.39
CA MET A 51 10.63 -0.44 8.24
C MET A 51 11.44 0.85 8.18
N ASP A 52 12.70 0.72 7.76
CA ASP A 52 13.53 1.87 7.37
C ASP A 52 13.22 2.31 5.91
N ASP A 53 13.88 3.38 5.45
CA ASP A 53 13.72 3.92 4.10
C ASP A 53 14.15 2.94 2.98
N ASN A 54 14.89 1.88 3.32
CA ASN A 54 15.31 0.82 2.41
C ASN A 54 14.43 -0.43 2.54
N MET A 55 13.32 -0.34 3.28
CA MET A 55 12.37 -1.42 3.53
C MET A 55 12.96 -2.58 4.36
N ASN A 56 14.04 -2.37 5.08
CA ASN A 56 14.55 -3.35 6.04
C ASN A 56 13.74 -3.28 7.33
N ILE A 57 13.44 -4.44 7.89
CA ILE A 57 12.74 -4.54 9.17
C ILE A 57 13.66 -4.08 10.29
N GLN A 58 13.18 -3.15 11.08
CA GLN A 58 13.87 -2.56 12.22
C GLN A 58 13.09 -2.78 13.52
N PRO A 59 13.77 -2.84 14.67
CA PRO A 59 13.13 -2.76 15.97
C PRO A 59 12.21 -1.53 16.09
N CYS A 60 11.11 -1.67 16.83
CA CYS A 60 10.24 -0.55 17.21
C CYS A 60 9.87 -0.70 18.68
N ILE A 61 8.66 -1.14 19.05
CA ILE A 61 8.33 -1.48 20.45
C ILE A 61 9.06 -2.75 20.89
N ALA A 62 9.25 -3.72 20.01
CA ALA A 62 10.20 -4.81 20.27
C ALA A 62 11.63 -4.28 20.11
N SER A 63 12.46 -4.43 21.14
CA SER A 63 13.88 -4.12 21.10
C SER A 63 14.69 -5.16 20.30
N ARG A 64 14.23 -6.41 20.34
CA ARG A 64 14.76 -7.55 19.59
C ARG A 64 13.72 -8.67 19.50
N TRP A 65 14.00 -9.64 18.66
CA TRP A 65 13.19 -10.87 18.54
C TRP A 65 14.07 -12.05 18.22
N ASP A 66 13.56 -13.24 18.58
CA ASP A 66 14.15 -14.52 18.26
C ASP A 66 13.14 -15.33 17.43
N ILE A 67 13.61 -16.06 16.42
CA ILE A 67 12.81 -16.93 15.56
C ILE A 67 13.32 -18.35 15.76
N SER A 68 12.43 -19.31 16.00
CA SER A 68 12.79 -20.72 16.08
C SER A 68 13.31 -21.26 14.76
N ASP A 69 14.16 -22.31 14.79
CA ASP A 69 14.82 -22.90 13.61
C ASP A 69 13.81 -23.35 12.53
N ASP A 70 12.60 -23.73 12.95
CA ASP A 70 11.50 -24.11 12.04
C ASP A 70 10.74 -22.92 11.44
N GLY A 71 11.11 -21.68 11.81
CA GLY A 71 10.49 -20.45 11.32
C GLY A 71 9.04 -20.25 11.79
N ILE A 72 8.58 -20.98 12.83
CA ILE A 72 7.17 -20.96 13.28
C ILE A 72 6.98 -20.07 14.49
N ARG A 73 7.94 -20.02 15.42
CA ARG A 73 7.79 -19.30 16.67
C ARG A 73 8.62 -18.04 16.69
N TYR A 74 7.97 -16.90 16.96
CA TYR A 74 8.55 -15.58 17.07
C TYR A 74 8.41 -15.10 18.50
N THR A 75 9.51 -14.78 19.18
CA THR A 75 9.52 -14.29 20.55
C THR A 75 10.11 -12.88 20.58
N PHE A 76 9.31 -11.89 20.97
CA PHE A 76 9.66 -10.48 20.98
C PHE A 76 9.94 -9.99 22.39
N GLU A 77 11.07 -9.34 22.61
CA GLU A 77 11.38 -8.61 23.84
C GLU A 77 11.00 -7.14 23.68
N LEU A 78 10.06 -6.70 24.51
CA LEU A 78 9.53 -5.34 24.45
C LEU A 78 10.43 -4.36 25.21
N ARG A 79 10.55 -3.14 24.69
CA ARG A 79 11.11 -1.98 25.40
C ARG A 79 10.26 -1.68 26.62
N LYS A 80 10.91 -1.12 27.67
CA LYS A 80 10.25 -0.76 28.94
C LYS A 80 9.92 0.73 29.03
N ASP A 81 10.42 1.52 28.09
CA ASP A 81 10.33 2.98 28.06
C ASP A 81 9.25 3.50 27.11
N VAL A 82 8.46 2.63 26.50
CA VAL A 82 7.37 3.02 25.60
C VAL A 82 6.12 3.33 26.39
N LEU A 83 5.66 4.58 26.33
CA LEU A 83 4.46 5.06 27.01
C LEU A 83 3.32 5.33 26.02
N PHE A 84 2.08 5.02 26.43
CA PHE A 84 0.92 5.51 25.71
C PHE A 84 0.78 7.03 25.84
N HIS A 85 0.13 7.66 24.87
CA HIS A 85 -0.24 9.08 24.98
C HIS A 85 -1.10 9.32 26.21
N ARG A 86 -0.98 10.50 26.83
CA ARG A 86 -1.70 10.83 28.06
C ARG A 86 -3.20 10.79 27.89
N HIS A 87 -3.88 10.14 28.85
CA HIS A 87 -5.33 10.12 28.95
C HIS A 87 -5.77 9.86 30.39
N LYS A 88 -6.85 10.50 30.84
CA LYS A 88 -7.34 10.42 32.22
C LYS A 88 -7.72 8.99 32.67
N GLN A 89 -8.11 8.12 31.76
CA GLN A 89 -8.46 6.73 32.06
C GLN A 89 -7.27 5.90 32.57
N PHE A 90 -6.04 6.34 32.38
CA PHE A 90 -4.86 5.70 32.97
C PHE A 90 -4.65 6.04 34.45
N GLY A 91 -5.54 6.83 35.07
CA GLY A 91 -5.46 7.22 36.47
C GLY A 91 -4.52 8.42 36.74
N ALA A 92 -3.95 8.49 37.93
CA ALA A 92 -3.23 9.69 38.41
C ALA A 92 -2.00 10.08 37.55
N GLY A 93 -1.34 9.10 36.90
CA GLY A 93 -0.19 9.36 35.99
C GLY A 93 -0.61 9.81 34.60
N GLU A 94 -1.87 9.68 34.25
CA GLU A 94 -2.42 9.93 32.91
C GLU A 94 -1.69 9.18 31.78
N THR A 95 -0.82 8.22 32.08
CA THR A 95 -0.13 7.37 31.12
C THR A 95 0.37 6.10 31.79
N ARG A 96 0.69 5.09 31.01
CA ARG A 96 1.37 3.87 31.46
C ARG A 96 2.26 3.30 30.37
N ALA A 97 3.17 2.44 30.75
CA ALA A 97 4.02 1.70 29.82
C ALA A 97 3.20 0.65 29.05
N VAL A 98 3.64 0.36 27.83
CA VAL A 98 3.16 -0.75 27.01
C VAL A 98 3.64 -2.07 27.63
N THR A 99 2.77 -3.07 27.59
CA THR A 99 3.04 -4.43 28.03
C THR A 99 2.73 -5.44 26.94
N ALA A 100 3.18 -6.67 27.10
CA ALA A 100 2.86 -7.78 26.19
C ALA A 100 1.34 -8.08 26.13
N GLU A 101 0.61 -7.84 27.21
CA GLU A 101 -0.85 -8.00 27.25
C GLU A 101 -1.58 -6.99 26.34
N ASP A 102 -1.01 -5.81 26.11
CA ASP A 102 -1.58 -4.84 25.16
C ASP A 102 -1.49 -5.37 23.73
N PHE A 103 -0.43 -6.09 23.38
CA PHE A 103 -0.31 -6.77 22.09
C PHE A 103 -1.29 -7.95 22.00
N VAL A 104 -1.46 -8.74 23.07
CA VAL A 104 -2.47 -9.80 23.11
C VAL A 104 -3.85 -9.20 22.81
N TYR A 105 -4.23 -8.14 23.50
CA TYR A 105 -5.49 -7.45 23.27
C TYR A 105 -5.62 -6.92 21.82
N SER A 106 -4.59 -6.24 21.31
CA SER A 106 -4.60 -5.68 19.97
C SER A 106 -4.78 -6.74 18.88
N PHE A 107 -4.10 -7.88 19.02
CA PHE A 107 -4.23 -9.01 18.08
C PHE A 107 -5.58 -9.73 18.22
N GLN A 108 -6.13 -9.83 19.42
CA GLN A 108 -7.49 -10.36 19.65
C GLN A 108 -8.53 -9.52 18.91
N ARG A 109 -8.40 -8.19 18.92
CA ARG A 109 -9.29 -7.30 18.17
C ARG A 109 -9.30 -7.61 16.67
N LEU A 110 -8.16 -7.93 16.06
CA LEU A 110 -8.08 -8.28 14.63
C LEU A 110 -8.80 -9.61 14.32
N LYS A 111 -8.84 -10.55 15.29
CA LYS A 111 -9.53 -11.83 15.16
C LYS A 111 -11.01 -11.77 15.52
N ASP A 112 -11.48 -10.69 16.15
CA ASP A 112 -12.87 -10.56 16.58
C ASP A 112 -13.80 -10.38 15.38
N PRO A 113 -14.69 -11.33 15.07
CA PRO A 113 -15.63 -11.23 13.97
C PRO A 113 -16.65 -10.09 14.15
N ASN A 114 -16.92 -9.66 15.40
CA ASN A 114 -17.84 -8.57 15.68
C ASN A 114 -17.21 -7.22 15.33
N LEU A 115 -15.88 -7.08 15.46
CA LEU A 115 -15.18 -5.90 15.03
C LEU A 115 -15.10 -5.82 13.50
N ALA A 116 -15.06 -6.97 12.80
CA ALA A 116 -14.97 -7.08 11.35
C ALA A 116 -13.83 -6.25 10.75
N SER A 117 -12.66 -6.32 11.39
CA SER A 117 -11.46 -5.60 10.90
C SER A 117 -11.10 -6.04 9.49
N PRO A 118 -10.85 -5.10 8.57
CA PRO A 118 -10.31 -5.42 7.24
C PRO A 118 -8.90 -6.03 7.31
N GLY A 119 -8.19 -5.93 8.45
CA GLY A 119 -6.89 -6.57 8.71
C GLY A 119 -6.99 -8.02 9.22
N ALA A 120 -8.20 -8.57 9.39
CA ALA A 120 -8.39 -9.93 9.91
C ALA A 120 -7.69 -11.02 9.07
N TRP A 121 -7.59 -10.83 7.76
CA TRP A 121 -6.89 -11.76 6.86
C TRP A 121 -5.43 -11.98 7.25
N ALA A 122 -4.74 -10.94 7.73
CA ALA A 122 -3.34 -11.02 8.15
C ALA A 122 -3.14 -11.93 9.39
N MET A 123 -4.20 -12.19 10.14
CA MET A 123 -4.19 -13.17 11.24
C MET A 123 -4.36 -14.61 10.74
N GLY A 124 -4.61 -14.83 9.47
CA GLY A 124 -4.84 -16.16 8.90
C GLY A 124 -3.67 -17.14 9.09
N VAL A 125 -2.44 -16.65 9.05
CA VAL A 125 -1.20 -17.44 9.28
C VAL A 125 -0.91 -17.67 10.77
N VAL A 126 -1.52 -16.89 11.68
CA VAL A 126 -1.26 -16.96 13.12
C VAL A 126 -2.08 -18.08 13.77
N LYS A 127 -1.39 -19.02 14.40
CA LYS A 127 -1.99 -20.09 15.18
C LYS A 127 -2.39 -19.60 16.57
N GLU A 128 -1.42 -19.08 17.33
CA GLU A 128 -1.64 -18.53 18.66
C GLU A 128 -0.68 -17.37 18.96
N PHE A 129 -1.01 -16.59 19.97
CA PHE A 129 -0.15 -15.53 20.51
C PHE A 129 -0.44 -15.33 21.99
N LYS A 130 0.59 -14.98 22.76
CA LYS A 130 0.50 -14.83 24.21
C LYS A 130 1.57 -13.92 24.78
N ALA A 131 1.28 -13.34 25.94
CA ALA A 131 2.29 -12.73 26.79
C ALA A 131 2.94 -13.83 27.64
N LEU A 132 4.26 -14.00 27.54
CA LEU A 132 5.00 -14.91 28.41
C LEU A 132 5.28 -14.25 29.76
N ASN A 133 5.44 -12.94 29.75
CA ASN A 133 5.54 -12.06 30.91
C ASN A 133 5.24 -10.62 30.46
N GLN A 134 5.38 -9.66 31.37
CA GLN A 134 5.04 -8.25 31.08
C GLN A 134 5.76 -7.65 29.86
N ASN A 135 6.98 -8.13 29.54
CA ASN A 135 7.82 -7.56 28.49
C ASN A 135 8.18 -8.58 27.38
N THR A 136 7.58 -9.76 27.38
CA THR A 136 7.86 -10.77 26.36
C THR A 136 6.58 -11.25 25.71
N PHE A 137 6.45 -10.98 24.42
CA PHE A 137 5.31 -11.38 23.61
C PHE A 137 5.74 -12.47 22.62
N GLN A 138 4.94 -13.52 22.50
CA GLN A 138 5.22 -14.65 21.62
C GLN A 138 4.08 -14.87 20.63
N ILE A 139 4.44 -15.16 19.38
CA ILE A 139 3.53 -15.52 18.30
C ILE A 139 3.95 -16.89 17.78
N GLU A 140 3.00 -17.80 17.59
CA GLU A 140 3.19 -19.08 16.90
C GLU A 140 2.38 -19.06 15.59
N LEU A 141 3.02 -19.37 14.49
CA LEU A 141 2.41 -19.49 13.17
C LEU A 141 1.90 -20.92 12.94
N LYS A 142 0.98 -21.09 12.01
CA LYS A 142 0.49 -22.40 11.54
C LYS A 142 1.54 -23.17 10.73
N HIS A 143 2.38 -22.42 10.00
CA HIS A 143 3.51 -22.89 9.20
C HIS A 143 4.53 -21.75 9.09
N SER A 144 5.75 -22.06 8.69
CA SER A 144 6.76 -21.03 8.42
C SER A 144 6.24 -20.03 7.37
N PHE A 145 6.51 -18.75 7.62
CA PHE A 145 6.16 -17.67 6.70
C PHE A 145 7.22 -16.57 6.77
N PRO A 146 8.26 -16.62 5.92
CA PRO A 146 9.40 -15.69 5.96
C PRO A 146 9.04 -14.21 5.86
N ALA A 147 7.93 -13.87 5.17
CA ALA A 147 7.44 -12.50 5.05
C ALA A 147 6.74 -11.97 6.34
N PHE A 148 6.61 -12.79 7.39
CA PHE A 148 5.80 -12.46 8.57
C PHE A 148 6.26 -11.19 9.30
N LEU A 149 7.58 -10.96 9.45
CA LEU A 149 8.07 -9.72 10.06
C LEU A 149 7.69 -8.49 9.22
N GLY A 150 7.74 -8.59 7.89
CA GLY A 150 7.25 -7.55 7.00
C GLY A 150 5.76 -7.30 7.20
N MET A 151 4.96 -8.34 7.30
CA MET A 151 3.53 -8.25 7.59
C MET A 151 3.26 -7.57 8.94
N LEU A 152 4.05 -7.86 9.98
CA LEU A 152 3.92 -7.22 11.30
C LEU A 152 4.21 -5.72 11.31
N SER A 153 4.84 -5.17 10.28
CA SER A 153 5.05 -3.72 10.14
C SER A 153 3.79 -2.98 9.67
N MET A 154 2.77 -3.70 9.19
CA MET A 154 1.47 -3.12 8.81
C MET A 154 0.77 -2.49 10.02
N LYS A 155 0.05 -1.41 9.79
CA LYS A 155 -0.60 -0.64 10.89
C LYS A 155 -1.69 -1.40 11.61
N TYR A 156 -2.25 -2.44 11.03
CA TYR A 156 -3.17 -3.35 11.73
C TYR A 156 -2.58 -3.93 13.02
N PHE A 157 -1.27 -4.18 13.06
CA PHE A 157 -0.56 -4.76 14.20
C PHE A 157 -0.05 -3.72 15.22
N SER A 158 -0.51 -2.48 15.11
CA SER A 158 -0.17 -1.44 16.09
C SER A 158 -0.82 -1.75 17.45
N VAL A 159 -0.09 -1.41 18.52
CA VAL A 159 -0.58 -1.61 19.89
C VAL A 159 -1.61 -0.55 20.27
N VAL A 160 -2.67 -0.96 20.93
CA VAL A 160 -3.71 -0.09 21.48
C VAL A 160 -4.00 -0.43 22.94
N PRO A 161 -4.29 0.56 23.81
CA PRO A 161 -4.61 0.32 25.22
C PRO A 161 -6.08 -0.10 25.40
N LYS A 162 -6.29 -1.28 26.00
CA LYS A 162 -7.63 -1.86 26.20
C LYS A 162 -8.59 -0.92 26.90
N GLU A 163 -8.17 -0.31 27.99
CA GLU A 163 -9.01 0.56 28.83
C GLU A 163 -9.52 1.81 28.08
N ILE A 164 -8.76 2.29 27.09
CA ILE A 164 -9.17 3.44 26.28
C ILE A 164 -10.13 3.00 25.16
N VAL A 165 -9.82 1.85 24.53
CA VAL A 165 -10.71 1.29 23.50
C VAL A 165 -12.06 0.94 24.11
N ASP A 166 -12.08 0.30 25.27
CA ASP A 166 -13.32 -0.03 25.99
C ASP A 166 -14.11 1.23 26.41
N PHE A 167 -13.40 2.28 26.83
CA PHE A 167 -14.03 3.55 27.22
C PHE A 167 -14.72 4.27 26.04
N TYR A 168 -14.07 4.31 24.89
CA TYR A 168 -14.61 5.01 23.71
C TYR A 168 -15.47 4.12 22.81
N GLY A 169 -15.32 2.79 22.87
CA GLY A 169 -16.00 1.87 21.97
C GLY A 169 -15.79 2.25 20.51
N MET A 170 -16.85 2.33 19.74
CA MET A 170 -16.81 2.74 18.32
C MET A 170 -16.27 4.16 18.09
N SER A 171 -16.31 5.02 19.10
CA SER A 171 -15.76 6.39 19.02
C SER A 171 -14.23 6.43 19.16
N PHE A 172 -13.54 5.30 19.42
CA PHE A 172 -12.09 5.23 19.44
C PHE A 172 -11.48 5.69 18.10
N ARG A 173 -12.17 5.45 16.98
CA ARG A 173 -11.77 5.95 15.66
C ARG A 173 -11.52 7.47 15.60
N ALA A 174 -12.15 8.25 16.47
CA ALA A 174 -12.02 9.71 16.53
C ALA A 174 -11.32 10.19 17.81
N ASN A 175 -10.95 9.28 18.71
CA ASN A 175 -10.29 9.57 19.98
C ASN A 175 -9.08 8.61 20.17
N PRO A 176 -8.14 8.60 19.22
CA PRO A 176 -7.04 7.66 19.24
C PRO A 176 -6.04 7.98 20.36
N ILE A 177 -5.63 6.95 21.10
CA ILE A 177 -4.54 6.99 22.06
C ILE A 177 -3.56 5.88 21.68
N GLY A 178 -2.40 6.26 21.21
CA GLY A 178 -1.33 5.36 20.78
C GLY A 178 -0.01 5.65 21.48
N THR A 179 1.08 5.27 20.85
CA THR A 179 2.46 5.42 21.34
C THR A 179 3.33 6.28 20.42
N GLY A 180 2.78 6.71 19.29
CA GLY A 180 3.49 7.33 18.18
C GLY A 180 4.16 8.67 18.46
N PRO A 181 4.94 9.18 17.49
CA PRO A 181 5.68 10.43 17.61
C PRO A 181 4.78 11.66 17.76
N PHE A 182 3.56 11.56 17.30
CA PHE A 182 2.56 12.60 17.48
C PHE A 182 1.34 12.06 18.21
N LYS A 183 0.60 12.95 18.87
CA LYS A 183 -0.65 12.68 19.57
C LYS A 183 -1.81 13.45 18.93
N PHE A 184 -2.97 12.88 18.95
CA PHE A 184 -4.20 13.49 18.44
C PHE A 184 -4.50 14.82 19.16
N LYS A 185 -4.88 15.83 18.38
CA LYS A 185 -5.29 17.13 18.91
C LYS A 185 -6.70 17.53 18.50
N HIS A 186 -7.02 17.40 17.22
CA HIS A 186 -8.31 17.85 16.69
C HIS A 186 -8.61 17.19 15.35
N TRP A 187 -9.85 16.83 15.14
CA TRP A 187 -10.36 16.37 13.85
C TRP A 187 -11.74 16.97 13.57
N SER A 188 -11.83 17.72 12.48
CA SER A 188 -13.07 18.15 11.84
C SER A 188 -13.18 17.40 10.53
N GLU A 189 -14.09 16.43 10.46
CA GLU A 189 -14.26 15.56 9.29
C GLU A 189 -14.44 16.40 8.02
N ASN A 190 -13.84 15.97 6.90
CA ASN A 190 -13.82 16.68 5.61
C ASN A 190 -13.16 18.06 5.60
N ASN A 191 -12.53 18.48 6.68
CA ASN A 191 -11.94 19.82 6.78
C ASN A 191 -10.50 19.79 7.26
N LYS A 192 -10.24 19.33 8.50
CA LYS A 192 -8.91 19.44 9.11
C LYS A 192 -8.66 18.37 10.16
N LEU A 193 -7.44 17.79 10.13
CA LEU A 193 -6.92 16.91 11.16
C LEU A 193 -5.59 17.48 11.67
N VAL A 194 -5.42 17.55 12.98
CA VAL A 194 -4.21 18.12 13.61
C VAL A 194 -3.65 17.16 14.64
N PHE A 195 -2.35 16.91 14.52
CA PHE A 195 -1.54 16.19 15.50
C PHE A 195 -0.54 17.13 16.15
N ARG A 196 -0.18 16.84 17.40
CA ARG A 196 0.82 17.57 18.18
C ARG A 196 1.94 16.61 18.61
N LYS A 197 3.13 17.14 18.72
CA LYS A 197 4.31 16.44 19.20
C LYS A 197 4.06 15.64 20.48
N ASN A 198 4.51 14.39 20.48
CA ASN A 198 4.60 13.58 21.69
C ASN A 198 6.01 13.81 22.33
N THR A 199 6.06 14.61 23.38
CA THR A 199 7.31 14.91 24.07
C THR A 199 7.92 13.74 24.84
N HIS A 200 7.17 12.63 24.96
CA HIS A 200 7.60 11.39 25.63
C HIS A 200 7.84 10.26 24.62
N TYR A 201 8.00 10.60 23.34
CA TYR A 201 8.31 9.60 22.33
C TYR A 201 9.65 8.92 22.62
N PHE A 202 9.69 7.61 22.48
CA PHE A 202 10.81 6.78 22.94
C PHE A 202 11.98 6.73 21.96
N GLU A 203 11.77 7.05 20.69
CA GLU A 203 12.84 7.02 19.69
C GLU A 203 13.70 8.29 19.77
N VAL A 204 14.99 8.07 19.53
CA VAL A 204 16.00 9.11 19.44
C VAL A 204 16.83 8.91 18.17
N GLU A 205 17.40 9.98 17.66
CA GLU A 205 18.37 9.90 16.57
C GLU A 205 19.68 9.24 17.02
N SER A 206 20.51 8.82 16.07
CA SER A 206 21.83 8.24 16.33
C SER A 206 22.78 9.17 17.12
N ASN A 207 22.56 10.49 17.04
CA ASN A 207 23.27 11.52 17.79
C ASN A 207 22.68 11.80 19.19
N GLY A 208 21.60 11.09 19.58
CA GLY A 208 20.87 11.29 20.84
C GLY A 208 19.81 12.39 20.79
N GLY A 209 19.55 13.00 19.63
CA GLY A 209 18.49 13.98 19.44
C GLY A 209 17.10 13.36 19.66
N LYS A 210 16.20 14.09 20.32
CA LYS A 210 14.82 13.62 20.58
C LYS A 210 13.95 13.77 19.34
N LEU A 211 13.23 12.72 19.01
CA LEU A 211 12.17 12.74 17.97
C LEU A 211 10.79 13.01 18.59
N PRO A 212 9.84 13.52 17.81
CA PRO A 212 10.00 14.12 16.50
C PRO A 212 10.53 15.58 16.60
N HIS A 213 11.10 16.10 15.52
CA HIS A 213 11.57 17.50 15.46
C HIS A 213 10.41 18.48 15.33
N LEU A 214 9.39 18.11 14.54
CA LEU A 214 8.23 18.94 14.28
C LEU A 214 7.32 19.06 15.52
N GLU A 215 6.71 20.23 15.71
CA GLU A 215 5.77 20.48 16.79
C GLU A 215 4.34 20.04 16.46
N ALA A 216 4.00 19.98 15.16
CA ALA A 216 2.67 19.58 14.72
C ALA A 216 2.66 19.06 13.26
N ILE A 217 1.63 18.28 12.96
CA ILE A 217 1.19 17.95 11.60
C ILE A 217 -0.23 18.48 11.42
N ALA A 218 -0.47 19.17 10.31
CA ALA A 218 -1.78 19.67 9.94
C ALA A 218 -2.18 19.13 8.57
N ILE A 219 -3.26 18.37 8.52
CA ILE A 219 -3.79 17.73 7.32
C ILE A 219 -5.08 18.45 6.93
N THR A 220 -5.17 18.91 5.68
CA THR A 220 -6.40 19.42 5.08
C THR A 220 -7.04 18.37 4.18
N PHE A 221 -8.31 18.54 3.85
CA PHE A 221 -9.06 17.61 2.99
C PHE A 221 -9.69 18.36 1.82
N LEU A 222 -8.85 18.79 0.88
CA LEU A 222 -9.27 19.42 -0.37
C LEU A 222 -9.38 18.31 -1.44
N PRO A 223 -10.57 18.00 -1.95
CA PRO A 223 -10.74 16.92 -2.92
C PRO A 223 -10.23 17.29 -4.32
N ASP A 224 -10.22 18.59 -4.65
CA ASP A 224 -9.79 19.09 -5.94
C ASP A 224 -8.27 19.24 -6.02
N LYS A 225 -7.67 18.56 -6.98
CA LYS A 225 -6.22 18.53 -7.18
C LYS A 225 -5.63 19.86 -7.64
N GLN A 226 -6.39 20.65 -8.38
CA GLN A 226 -5.95 21.97 -8.81
C GLN A 226 -5.91 22.95 -7.61
N SER A 227 -6.89 22.86 -6.73
CA SER A 227 -6.90 23.63 -5.47
C SER A 227 -5.74 23.25 -4.55
N GLU A 228 -5.45 21.94 -4.41
CA GLU A 228 -4.27 21.45 -3.68
C GLU A 228 -2.98 22.05 -4.23
N TYR A 229 -2.82 22.01 -5.54
CA TYR A 229 -1.64 22.58 -6.24
C TYR A 229 -1.49 24.07 -5.98
N LEU A 230 -2.57 24.84 -6.08
CA LEU A 230 -2.54 26.29 -5.82
C LEU A 230 -2.14 26.59 -4.37
N GLN A 231 -2.65 25.85 -3.39
CA GLN A 231 -2.26 26.00 -1.98
C GLN A 231 -0.76 25.67 -1.78
N PHE A 232 -0.25 24.66 -2.48
CA PHE A 232 1.16 24.31 -2.41
C PHE A 232 2.06 25.39 -3.00
N ILE A 233 1.75 25.92 -4.18
CA ILE A 233 2.55 26.98 -4.84
C ILE A 233 2.51 28.29 -4.02
N GLN A 234 1.40 28.56 -3.31
CA GLN A 234 1.28 29.71 -2.40
C GLN A 234 2.04 29.52 -1.08
N GLY A 235 2.59 28.33 -0.80
CA GLY A 235 3.32 28.02 0.43
C GLY A 235 2.41 27.73 1.63
N ASN A 236 1.12 27.45 1.41
CA ASN A 236 0.17 27.04 2.44
C ASN A 236 0.26 25.54 2.77
N LEU A 237 0.86 24.75 1.87
CA LEU A 237 1.20 23.34 2.05
C LEU A 237 2.72 23.17 1.90
N ASP A 238 3.29 22.28 2.71
CA ASP A 238 4.72 21.95 2.70
C ASP A 238 5.01 20.72 1.80
N PHE A 239 3.98 19.95 1.47
CA PHE A 239 4.12 18.70 0.73
C PHE A 239 2.87 18.40 -0.11
N VAL A 240 3.10 17.87 -1.31
CA VAL A 240 2.07 17.30 -2.19
C VAL A 240 2.52 15.89 -2.61
N SER A 241 1.64 14.93 -2.44
CA SER A 241 1.85 13.55 -2.86
C SER A 241 1.20 13.26 -4.20
N GLY A 242 2.03 12.78 -5.15
CA GLY A 242 1.59 12.52 -6.52
C GLY A 242 1.36 13.80 -7.33
N LEU A 243 1.61 13.73 -8.62
CA LEU A 243 1.39 14.83 -9.54
C LEU A 243 0.21 14.50 -10.45
N ASP A 244 -0.78 15.37 -10.44
CA ASP A 244 -1.95 15.24 -11.30
C ASP A 244 -1.67 15.70 -12.72
N ALA A 245 -2.39 15.12 -13.68
CA ALA A 245 -2.26 15.45 -15.10
C ALA A 245 -2.55 16.93 -15.41
N SER A 246 -3.40 17.59 -14.61
CA SER A 246 -3.80 18.99 -14.81
C SER A 246 -2.67 20.00 -14.59
N TYR A 247 -1.66 19.67 -13.76
CA TYR A 247 -0.54 20.59 -13.43
C TYR A 247 0.85 19.96 -13.51
N LYS A 248 0.97 18.66 -13.83
CA LYS A 248 2.28 18.00 -13.90
C LYS A 248 3.25 18.70 -14.85
N ASP A 249 2.76 19.20 -15.99
CA ASP A 249 3.58 19.87 -17.02
C ASP A 249 4.02 21.27 -16.61
N ASP A 250 3.41 21.86 -15.60
CA ASP A 250 3.87 23.11 -14.99
C ASP A 250 5.03 22.86 -14.03
N ILE A 251 4.97 21.79 -13.23
CA ILE A 251 6.02 21.43 -12.27
C ILE A 251 7.19 20.69 -12.92
N LEU A 252 6.92 19.82 -13.90
CA LEU A 252 7.93 18.97 -14.52
C LEU A 252 8.21 19.35 -15.96
N THR A 253 9.47 19.16 -16.35
CA THR A 253 9.84 19.09 -17.76
C THR A 253 9.32 17.81 -18.41
N PRO A 254 9.27 17.70 -19.76
CA PRO A 254 8.90 16.46 -20.46
C PRO A 254 9.72 15.23 -20.04
N ASN A 255 10.94 15.42 -19.55
CA ASN A 255 11.83 14.35 -19.06
C ASN A 255 11.70 14.12 -17.55
N GLY A 256 10.62 14.57 -16.93
CA GLY A 256 10.32 14.36 -15.53
C GLY A 256 11.25 15.06 -14.53
N LYS A 257 12.08 16.01 -14.95
CA LYS A 257 12.89 16.85 -14.05
C LYS A 257 12.05 18.01 -13.53
N LEU A 258 12.39 18.50 -12.33
CA LEU A 258 11.75 19.72 -11.81
C LEU A 258 12.01 20.89 -12.77
N ASN A 259 10.96 21.66 -13.08
CA ASN A 259 11.08 22.87 -13.87
C ASN A 259 11.95 23.89 -13.13
N SER A 260 12.92 24.51 -13.85
CA SER A 260 13.91 25.41 -13.26
C SER A 260 13.31 26.62 -12.55
N LYS A 261 12.10 27.06 -12.94
CA LYS A 261 11.40 28.17 -12.27
C LYS A 261 11.09 27.88 -10.79
N TYR A 262 10.98 26.59 -10.41
CA TYR A 262 10.68 26.16 -9.04
C TYR A 262 11.90 25.69 -8.25
N SER A 263 13.08 25.59 -8.87
CA SER A 263 14.28 24.97 -8.28
C SER A 263 14.76 25.57 -6.96
N LYS A 264 14.40 26.85 -6.68
CA LYS A 264 14.74 27.54 -5.42
C LYS A 264 13.71 27.36 -4.32
N GLN A 265 12.51 26.88 -4.62
CA GLN A 265 11.36 26.84 -3.71
C GLN A 265 10.86 25.42 -3.47
N ILE A 266 10.99 24.54 -4.46
CA ILE A 266 10.45 23.18 -4.43
C ILE A 266 11.59 22.17 -4.56
N ARG A 267 11.50 21.10 -3.77
CA ARG A 267 12.33 19.91 -3.90
C ARG A 267 11.49 18.76 -4.45
N LEU A 268 11.93 18.18 -5.57
CA LEU A 268 11.33 16.97 -6.11
C LEU A 268 11.90 15.75 -5.38
N LEU A 269 11.06 15.05 -4.63
CA LEU A 269 11.38 13.77 -4.00
C LEU A 269 10.94 12.64 -4.92
N ARG A 270 11.77 11.62 -5.04
CA ARG A 270 11.48 10.39 -5.79
C ARG A 270 11.88 9.19 -4.97
N SER A 271 11.01 8.23 -4.90
CA SER A 271 11.29 6.93 -4.30
C SER A 271 10.64 5.82 -5.13
N PRO A 272 11.16 4.59 -5.09
CA PRO A 272 10.42 3.45 -5.60
C PRO A 272 9.06 3.39 -4.93
N TYR A 273 8.01 3.25 -5.75
CA TYR A 273 6.67 2.98 -5.28
C TYR A 273 6.33 1.55 -5.68
N LEU A 274 6.17 0.67 -4.69
CA LEU A 274 5.95 -0.75 -4.91
C LEU A 274 4.54 -0.99 -5.45
N ASN A 275 4.30 -0.51 -6.65
CA ASN A 275 3.04 -0.63 -7.38
C ASN A 275 3.29 -1.20 -8.78
N THR A 276 2.54 -2.21 -9.15
CA THR A 276 2.50 -2.74 -10.51
C THR A 276 1.13 -2.48 -11.12
N GLU A 277 1.12 -1.68 -12.18
CA GLU A 277 -0.04 -1.47 -13.05
C GLU A 277 -0.11 -2.61 -14.06
N TYR A 278 -1.28 -3.26 -14.19
CA TYR A 278 -1.42 -4.42 -15.07
C TYR A 278 -2.77 -4.49 -15.78
N LEU A 279 -2.78 -5.31 -16.82
CA LEU A 279 -3.99 -5.73 -17.52
C LEU A 279 -4.31 -7.16 -17.10
N GLY A 280 -5.49 -7.37 -16.52
CA GLY A 280 -5.95 -8.68 -16.07
C GLY A 280 -6.87 -9.32 -17.11
N PHE A 281 -6.67 -10.61 -17.33
CA PHE A 281 -7.54 -11.47 -18.14
C PHE A 281 -8.26 -12.43 -17.19
N PHE A 282 -9.59 -12.44 -17.22
CA PHE A 282 -10.37 -13.37 -16.41
C PHE A 282 -10.35 -14.76 -17.07
N MET A 283 -9.67 -15.71 -16.45
CA MET A 283 -9.38 -17.01 -17.07
C MET A 283 -10.58 -17.95 -17.11
N ASP A 284 -11.64 -17.69 -16.34
CA ASP A 284 -12.92 -18.41 -16.42
C ASP A 284 -13.88 -17.79 -17.48
N SER A 285 -13.40 -16.82 -18.26
CA SER A 285 -14.17 -16.22 -19.35
C SER A 285 -14.44 -17.24 -20.46
N SER A 286 -15.62 -17.15 -21.08
CA SER A 286 -15.96 -17.90 -22.28
C SER A 286 -15.51 -17.23 -23.58
N SER A 287 -14.80 -16.10 -23.51
CA SER A 287 -14.26 -15.40 -24.67
C SER A 287 -13.08 -16.16 -25.27
N SER A 288 -13.21 -16.53 -26.54
CA SER A 288 -12.15 -17.21 -27.29
C SER A 288 -10.87 -16.38 -27.41
N GLU A 289 -11.01 -15.04 -27.40
CA GLU A 289 -9.89 -14.10 -27.38
C GLU A 289 -9.13 -14.17 -26.05
N ILE A 290 -9.84 -14.23 -24.91
CA ILE A 290 -9.24 -14.33 -23.57
C ILE A 290 -8.58 -15.70 -23.37
N GLU A 291 -9.21 -16.79 -23.79
CA GLU A 291 -8.65 -18.14 -23.73
C GLU A 291 -7.36 -18.27 -24.55
N SER A 292 -7.25 -17.51 -25.64
CA SER A 292 -6.13 -17.63 -26.58
C SER A 292 -4.83 -17.03 -26.03
N VAL A 293 -3.83 -17.87 -25.83
CA VAL A 293 -2.46 -17.44 -25.50
C VAL A 293 -1.89 -16.50 -26.57
N LEU A 294 -2.25 -16.72 -27.85
CA LEU A 294 -1.79 -15.88 -28.96
C LEU A 294 -2.25 -14.43 -28.80
N ILE A 295 -3.51 -14.22 -28.41
CA ILE A 295 -4.05 -12.88 -28.19
C ILE A 295 -3.42 -12.24 -26.94
N ARG A 296 -3.31 -12.97 -25.82
CA ARG A 296 -2.68 -12.43 -24.61
C ARG A 296 -1.22 -12.03 -24.85
N GLN A 297 -0.46 -12.83 -25.59
CA GLN A 297 0.91 -12.51 -25.99
C GLN A 297 0.95 -11.34 -26.98
N ALA A 298 0.04 -11.28 -27.95
CA ALA A 298 -0.06 -10.17 -28.88
C ALA A 298 -0.29 -8.85 -28.18
N ILE A 299 -1.14 -8.79 -27.16
CA ILE A 299 -1.35 -7.62 -26.32
C ILE A 299 -0.06 -7.22 -25.61
N ASN A 300 0.67 -8.19 -25.03
CA ASN A 300 1.92 -7.92 -24.31
C ASN A 300 3.03 -7.36 -25.21
N TYR A 301 3.16 -7.83 -26.46
CA TYR A 301 4.12 -7.30 -27.45
C TYR A 301 3.61 -6.05 -28.19
N GLY A 302 2.30 -5.77 -28.16
CA GLY A 302 1.61 -4.87 -29.08
C GLY A 302 1.70 -3.39 -28.75
N PHE A 303 2.06 -3.00 -27.53
CA PHE A 303 2.15 -1.58 -27.15
C PHE A 303 3.50 -1.22 -26.52
N ASP A 304 3.96 0.00 -26.79
CA ASP A 304 5.24 0.54 -26.32
C ASP A 304 5.08 1.16 -24.93
N ARG A 305 5.51 0.42 -23.90
CA ARG A 305 5.43 0.84 -22.49
C ARG A 305 6.31 2.06 -22.19
N GLU A 306 7.45 2.18 -22.85
CA GLU A 306 8.37 3.31 -22.67
C GLU A 306 7.75 4.60 -23.17
N LYS A 307 7.22 4.57 -24.40
CA LYS A 307 6.49 5.72 -24.97
C LYS A 307 5.26 6.09 -24.16
N MET A 308 4.50 5.08 -23.70
CA MET A 308 3.32 5.31 -22.87
C MET A 308 3.68 6.07 -21.58
N ILE A 309 4.72 5.64 -20.86
CA ILE A 309 5.19 6.32 -19.65
C ILE A 309 5.76 7.69 -19.97
N LEU A 310 6.53 7.82 -21.04
CA LEU A 310 7.10 9.11 -21.46
C LEU A 310 6.00 10.14 -21.72
N TYR A 311 5.00 9.81 -22.52
CA TYR A 311 3.97 10.77 -22.95
C TYR A 311 2.89 11.02 -21.88
N LEU A 312 2.48 9.97 -21.15
CA LEU A 312 1.38 10.10 -20.21
C LEU A 312 1.84 10.42 -18.79
N ARG A 313 3.12 10.19 -18.46
CA ARG A 313 3.68 10.38 -17.11
C ARG A 313 4.99 11.16 -17.09
N ASN A 314 5.36 11.86 -18.16
CA ASN A 314 6.63 12.59 -18.25
C ASN A 314 7.85 11.73 -17.85
N GLY A 315 7.84 10.45 -18.21
CA GLY A 315 8.90 9.50 -17.87
C GLY A 315 8.94 9.09 -16.40
N ILE A 316 7.91 9.39 -15.61
CA ILE A 316 7.82 8.92 -14.21
C ILE A 316 7.20 7.53 -14.18
N GLY A 317 7.99 6.56 -13.78
CA GLY A 317 7.66 5.14 -13.74
C GLY A 317 8.71 4.30 -14.44
N ILE A 318 8.57 2.99 -14.33
CA ILE A 318 9.45 2.00 -14.95
C ILE A 318 8.60 1.11 -15.85
N PRO A 319 8.96 0.95 -17.14
CA PRO A 319 8.27 0.01 -18.01
C PRO A 319 8.37 -1.41 -17.47
N ALA A 320 7.23 -2.09 -17.33
CA ALA A 320 7.20 -3.45 -16.78
C ALA A 320 7.62 -4.48 -17.84
N HIS A 321 8.90 -4.52 -18.18
CA HIS A 321 9.50 -5.55 -19.04
C HIS A 321 9.84 -6.80 -18.24
N GLY A 322 10.12 -6.68 -16.96
CA GLY A 322 10.61 -7.73 -16.06
C GLY A 322 9.53 -8.51 -15.31
N GLY A 323 8.32 -8.58 -15.83
CA GLY A 323 7.25 -9.34 -15.19
C GLY A 323 6.44 -8.54 -14.17
N PHE A 324 5.88 -9.22 -13.16
CA PHE A 324 4.87 -8.67 -12.26
C PHE A 324 5.46 -8.09 -10.96
N ILE A 325 6.59 -8.64 -10.49
CA ILE A 325 7.27 -8.14 -9.29
C ILE A 325 7.96 -6.81 -9.63
N PRO A 326 7.68 -5.71 -8.92
CA PRO A 326 8.24 -4.39 -9.24
C PRO A 326 9.71 -4.29 -8.85
N LYS A 327 10.44 -3.42 -9.55
CA LYS A 327 11.80 -3.06 -9.19
C LYS A 327 11.83 -2.46 -7.78
N GLY A 328 12.78 -2.95 -6.97
CA GLY A 328 12.94 -2.57 -5.57
C GLY A 328 12.64 -3.71 -4.61
N LEU A 329 12.01 -4.79 -5.08
CA LEU A 329 11.82 -6.01 -4.29
C LEU A 329 12.83 -7.10 -4.68
N PRO A 330 13.24 -7.96 -3.72
CA PRO A 330 13.89 -9.21 -4.04
C PRO A 330 13.00 -10.04 -4.97
N GLY A 331 13.61 -10.77 -5.92
CA GLY A 331 12.87 -11.52 -6.95
C GLY A 331 12.52 -10.72 -8.20
N PHE A 332 12.77 -9.40 -8.24
CA PHE A 332 12.67 -8.65 -9.49
C PHE A 332 13.67 -9.18 -10.53
N ASN A 333 13.17 -9.46 -11.73
CA ASN A 333 13.99 -9.95 -12.83
C ASN A 333 13.54 -9.27 -14.14
N ASP A 334 14.38 -8.45 -14.72
CA ASP A 334 14.09 -7.67 -15.93
C ASP A 334 14.26 -8.45 -17.25
N SER A 335 14.68 -9.72 -17.16
CA SER A 335 14.91 -10.58 -18.34
C SER A 335 13.71 -11.47 -18.73
N ILE A 336 12.67 -11.56 -17.90
CA ILE A 336 11.57 -12.54 -18.03
C ILE A 336 10.24 -11.93 -18.51
N GLY A 337 10.21 -10.89 -19.21
CA GLY A 337 8.94 -10.26 -19.59
C GLY A 337 8.78 -10.11 -21.10
N TYR A 338 8.07 -9.07 -21.46
CA TYR A 338 7.72 -8.77 -22.86
C TYR A 338 8.24 -7.39 -23.25
N SER A 339 9.12 -7.34 -24.25
CA SER A 339 9.51 -6.09 -24.90
C SER A 339 8.58 -5.75 -26.06
N TYR A 340 8.43 -4.46 -26.37
CA TYR A 340 7.63 -4.00 -27.50
C TYR A 340 8.11 -4.61 -28.82
N ASN A 341 7.23 -5.33 -29.51
CA ASN A 341 7.49 -5.94 -30.83
C ASN A 341 6.19 -6.03 -31.65
N PRO A 342 5.79 -4.94 -32.32
CA PRO A 342 4.53 -4.90 -33.05
C PRO A 342 4.49 -5.88 -34.22
N THR A 343 5.63 -6.20 -34.84
CA THR A 343 5.71 -7.20 -35.92
C THR A 343 5.34 -8.59 -35.41
N LYS A 344 5.91 -9.00 -34.26
CA LYS A 344 5.58 -10.27 -33.60
C LYS A 344 4.13 -10.26 -33.12
N ALA A 345 3.66 -9.16 -32.54
CA ALA A 345 2.28 -9.01 -32.10
C ALA A 345 1.28 -9.20 -33.24
N LYS A 346 1.53 -8.56 -34.39
CA LYS A 346 0.71 -8.71 -35.59
C LYS A 346 0.71 -10.14 -36.11
N ALA A 347 1.86 -10.81 -36.13
CA ALA A 347 1.93 -12.22 -36.55
C ALA A 347 1.11 -13.14 -35.63
N LEU A 348 1.09 -12.92 -34.32
CA LEU A 348 0.29 -13.67 -33.38
C LEU A 348 -1.23 -13.44 -33.58
N VAL A 349 -1.66 -12.22 -33.87
CA VAL A 349 -3.07 -11.93 -34.21
C VAL A 349 -3.46 -12.63 -35.50
N GLN A 350 -2.64 -12.60 -36.52
CA GLN A 350 -2.85 -13.30 -37.79
C GLN A 350 -2.98 -14.82 -37.62
N GLU A 351 -2.12 -15.39 -36.79
CA GLU A 351 -2.18 -16.82 -36.47
C GLU A 351 -3.47 -17.17 -35.72
N TYR A 352 -3.90 -16.32 -34.78
CA TYR A 352 -5.19 -16.47 -34.12
C TYR A 352 -6.35 -16.44 -35.12
N ILE A 353 -6.40 -15.45 -36.02
CA ILE A 353 -7.44 -15.32 -37.05
C ILE A 353 -7.52 -16.59 -37.91
N LYS A 354 -6.36 -17.12 -38.30
CA LYS A 354 -6.27 -18.35 -39.11
C LYS A 354 -6.83 -19.57 -38.37
N ARG A 355 -6.54 -19.69 -37.06
CA ARG A 355 -6.99 -20.85 -36.24
C ARG A 355 -8.45 -20.76 -35.84
N SER A 356 -8.90 -19.58 -35.38
CA SER A 356 -10.25 -19.36 -34.87
C SER A 356 -11.30 -19.14 -35.96
N LYS A 357 -10.84 -18.80 -37.19
CA LYS A 357 -11.70 -18.33 -38.30
C LYS A 357 -12.48 -17.05 -37.95
N ASN A 358 -12.09 -16.34 -36.89
CA ASN A 358 -12.64 -15.03 -36.55
C ASN A 358 -11.80 -13.93 -37.21
N PRO A 359 -12.30 -13.30 -38.31
CA PRO A 359 -11.50 -12.31 -39.05
C PRO A 359 -11.34 -10.97 -38.35
N LYS A 360 -12.08 -10.72 -37.28
CA LYS A 360 -12.12 -9.46 -36.54
C LYS A 360 -12.14 -9.71 -35.04
N PRO A 361 -11.00 -10.19 -34.46
CA PRO A 361 -10.92 -10.40 -33.02
C PRO A 361 -11.13 -9.10 -32.27
N SER A 362 -11.94 -9.15 -31.21
CA SER A 362 -12.31 -7.96 -30.46
C SER A 362 -12.41 -8.25 -28.97
N LEU A 363 -12.03 -7.24 -28.15
CA LEU A 363 -12.07 -7.27 -26.69
C LEU A 363 -12.61 -5.95 -26.15
N THR A 364 -13.11 -5.97 -24.93
CA THR A 364 -13.46 -4.75 -24.20
C THR A 364 -12.56 -4.65 -22.98
N ILE A 365 -11.74 -3.57 -22.89
CA ILE A 365 -10.98 -3.25 -21.69
C ILE A 365 -11.80 -2.37 -20.76
N THR A 366 -12.03 -2.82 -19.54
CA THR A 366 -12.74 -2.03 -18.54
C THR A 366 -11.77 -1.32 -17.59
N THR A 367 -11.98 -0.02 -17.40
CA THR A 367 -11.14 0.85 -16.59
C THR A 367 -11.96 1.89 -15.81
N ASN A 368 -11.28 2.79 -15.08
CA ASN A 368 -11.88 4.00 -14.53
C ASN A 368 -11.32 5.25 -15.22
N GLU A 369 -11.94 6.40 -14.97
CA GLU A 369 -11.62 7.67 -15.61
C GLU A 369 -10.14 8.07 -15.48
N ASN A 370 -9.53 7.83 -14.32
CA ASN A 370 -8.12 8.20 -14.06
C ASN A 370 -7.11 7.48 -14.95
N TYR A 371 -7.51 6.38 -15.58
CA TYR A 371 -6.65 5.56 -16.44
C TYR A 371 -7.15 5.46 -17.88
N LEU A 372 -8.15 6.27 -18.26
CA LEU A 372 -8.72 6.26 -19.59
C LEU A 372 -7.64 6.50 -20.67
N GLN A 373 -6.79 7.51 -20.50
CA GLN A 373 -5.72 7.85 -21.46
C GLN A 373 -4.74 6.70 -21.69
N PHE A 374 -4.46 5.90 -20.66
CA PHE A 374 -3.60 4.71 -20.79
C PHE A 374 -4.29 3.65 -21.64
N CYS A 375 -5.58 3.42 -21.40
CA CYS A 375 -6.37 2.46 -22.18
C CYS A 375 -6.54 2.91 -23.64
N GLU A 376 -6.71 4.20 -23.90
CA GLU A 376 -6.75 4.77 -25.25
C GLU A 376 -5.41 4.60 -26.01
N PHE A 377 -4.28 4.80 -25.32
CA PHE A 377 -2.96 4.54 -25.89
C PHE A 377 -2.81 3.06 -26.29
N ILE A 378 -3.21 2.15 -25.40
CA ILE A 378 -3.16 0.70 -25.64
C ILE A 378 -4.12 0.32 -26.75
N GLN A 379 -5.35 0.79 -26.73
CA GLN A 379 -6.38 0.55 -27.77
C GLN A 379 -5.85 0.88 -29.17
N ARG A 380 -5.25 2.06 -29.32
CA ARG A 380 -4.69 2.52 -30.60
C ARG A 380 -3.58 1.60 -31.09
N ALA A 381 -2.66 1.26 -30.19
CA ALA A 381 -1.52 0.38 -30.53
C ALA A 381 -2.00 -1.03 -30.91
N LEU A 382 -3.04 -1.55 -30.25
CA LEU A 382 -3.60 -2.88 -30.55
C LEU A 382 -4.41 -2.89 -31.86
N LEU A 383 -5.05 -1.78 -32.21
CA LEU A 383 -5.71 -1.63 -33.51
C LEU A 383 -4.71 -1.74 -34.67
N ASP A 384 -3.52 -1.16 -34.52
CA ASP A 384 -2.45 -1.19 -35.54
C ASP A 384 -1.93 -2.62 -35.81
N ILE A 385 -2.08 -3.53 -34.87
CA ILE A 385 -1.72 -4.96 -35.03
C ILE A 385 -2.92 -5.84 -35.47
N GLY A 386 -4.10 -5.26 -35.65
CA GLY A 386 -5.30 -5.96 -36.13
C GLY A 386 -6.19 -6.53 -35.03
N LEU A 387 -6.01 -6.11 -33.77
CA LEU A 387 -6.88 -6.47 -32.65
C LEU A 387 -7.76 -5.25 -32.29
N ASN A 388 -9.08 -5.41 -32.41
CA ASN A 388 -10.03 -4.36 -32.07
C ASN A 388 -10.29 -4.36 -30.55
N VAL A 389 -10.09 -3.21 -29.90
CA VAL A 389 -10.33 -3.06 -28.46
C VAL A 389 -11.28 -1.90 -28.23
N SER A 390 -12.42 -2.14 -27.59
CA SER A 390 -13.29 -1.09 -27.05
C SER A 390 -12.95 -0.80 -25.59
N ILE A 391 -13.28 0.40 -25.11
CA ILE A 391 -13.03 0.82 -23.75
C ILE A 391 -14.35 1.05 -23.04
N GLU A 392 -14.51 0.45 -21.88
CA GLU A 392 -15.60 0.70 -20.96
C GLU A 392 -15.07 1.41 -19.72
N VAL A 393 -15.71 2.53 -19.35
CA VAL A 393 -15.31 3.33 -18.18
C VAL A 393 -16.35 3.16 -17.08
N MET A 394 -15.90 2.75 -15.89
CA MET A 394 -16.73 2.59 -14.71
C MET A 394 -16.22 3.45 -13.55
N PRO A 395 -17.10 3.86 -12.61
CA PRO A 395 -16.65 4.39 -11.32
C PRO A 395 -15.73 3.39 -10.60
N ALA A 396 -14.69 3.88 -9.89
CA ALA A 396 -13.67 3.03 -9.28
C ALA A 396 -14.23 1.96 -8.33
N SER A 397 -15.29 2.28 -7.57
CA SER A 397 -15.97 1.32 -6.69
C SER A 397 -16.70 0.23 -7.45
N ALA A 398 -17.39 0.58 -8.55
CA ALA A 398 -18.07 -0.38 -9.42
C ALA A 398 -17.07 -1.31 -10.11
N LEU A 399 -15.97 -0.78 -10.64
CA LEU A 399 -14.88 -1.55 -11.23
C LEU A 399 -14.28 -2.55 -10.23
N LYS A 400 -14.04 -2.12 -8.98
CA LYS A 400 -13.53 -3.01 -7.92
C LYS A 400 -14.48 -4.18 -7.65
N THR A 401 -15.78 -3.89 -7.51
CA THR A 401 -16.80 -4.90 -7.27
C THR A 401 -16.98 -5.85 -8.46
N ALA A 402 -17.00 -5.32 -9.68
CA ALA A 402 -17.15 -6.12 -10.89
C ALA A 402 -15.97 -7.09 -11.09
N LYS A 403 -14.72 -6.63 -10.87
CA LYS A 403 -13.54 -7.49 -10.88
C LYS A 403 -13.64 -8.63 -9.86
N ALA A 404 -13.98 -8.27 -8.61
CA ALA A 404 -14.04 -9.24 -7.51
C ALA A 404 -15.10 -10.33 -7.75
N ASN A 405 -16.15 -10.02 -8.51
CA ASN A 405 -17.22 -10.96 -8.82
C ASN A 405 -17.08 -11.64 -10.22
N GLY A 406 -15.91 -11.54 -10.85
CA GLY A 406 -15.64 -12.19 -12.15
C GLY A 406 -16.55 -11.72 -13.29
N LYS A 407 -16.97 -10.45 -13.27
CA LYS A 407 -17.87 -9.87 -14.28
C LYS A 407 -17.16 -9.13 -15.41
N LEU A 408 -15.84 -9.14 -15.42
CA LEU A 408 -15.01 -8.43 -16.39
C LEU A 408 -14.02 -9.40 -17.02
N ASP A 409 -14.06 -9.56 -18.32
CA ASP A 409 -13.18 -10.46 -19.06
C ASP A 409 -11.76 -9.90 -19.20
N PHE A 410 -11.65 -8.58 -19.44
CA PHE A 410 -10.38 -7.89 -19.63
C PHE A 410 -10.43 -6.51 -18.96
N PHE A 411 -9.53 -6.26 -18.03
CA PHE A 411 -9.60 -5.08 -17.20
C PHE A 411 -8.23 -4.52 -16.84
N ARG A 412 -8.21 -3.24 -16.55
CA ARG A 412 -7.04 -2.59 -15.92
C ARG A 412 -7.12 -2.75 -14.40
N ALA A 413 -5.99 -3.05 -13.79
CA ALA A 413 -5.83 -3.11 -12.34
C ALA A 413 -4.46 -2.61 -11.90
N SER A 414 -4.26 -2.50 -10.59
CA SER A 414 -2.99 -2.23 -9.94
C SER A 414 -2.88 -3.01 -8.66
N TRP A 415 -1.65 -3.27 -8.25
CA TRP A 415 -1.33 -3.85 -6.95
C TRP A 415 -0.20 -3.07 -6.29
N VAL A 416 -0.46 -2.57 -5.10
CA VAL A 416 0.54 -1.95 -4.23
C VAL A 416 0.89 -2.96 -3.16
N ALA A 417 2.19 -3.14 -2.90
CA ALA A 417 2.62 -4.07 -1.85
C ALA A 417 2.12 -3.63 -0.46
N ASP A 418 1.55 -4.57 0.27
CA ASP A 418 1.18 -4.39 1.68
C ASP A 418 2.39 -4.52 2.60
N TYR A 419 3.38 -5.30 2.19
CA TYR A 419 4.69 -5.50 2.83
C TYR A 419 5.75 -5.82 1.77
N PRO A 420 7.05 -5.58 2.04
CA PRO A 420 8.11 -5.61 1.04
C PRO A 420 8.60 -7.04 0.74
N ASP A 421 7.73 -7.87 0.18
CA ASP A 421 8.05 -9.24 -0.22
C ASP A 421 7.42 -9.57 -1.57
N ALA A 422 8.13 -10.34 -2.41
CA ALA A 422 7.65 -10.79 -3.71
C ALA A 422 6.37 -11.64 -3.59
N GLU A 423 6.23 -12.39 -2.49
CA GLU A 423 5.05 -13.19 -2.20
C GLU A 423 3.77 -12.36 -2.29
N ASN A 424 3.79 -11.10 -1.84
CA ASN A 424 2.64 -10.20 -1.91
C ASN A 424 2.10 -10.00 -3.33
N TYR A 425 2.95 -10.11 -4.34
CA TYR A 425 2.58 -10.07 -5.76
C TYR A 425 2.22 -11.45 -6.32
N LEU A 426 2.93 -12.48 -5.89
CA LEU A 426 2.70 -13.85 -6.36
C LEU A 426 1.37 -14.41 -5.85
N SER A 427 0.90 -13.95 -4.70
CA SER A 427 -0.40 -14.29 -4.12
C SER A 427 -1.59 -14.00 -5.07
N LEU A 428 -1.41 -13.07 -6.02
CA LEU A 428 -2.42 -12.73 -7.03
C LEU A 428 -2.60 -13.81 -8.11
N PHE A 429 -1.71 -14.79 -8.16
CA PHE A 429 -1.74 -15.90 -9.12
C PHE A 429 -2.00 -17.26 -8.45
N TYR A 430 -2.01 -17.31 -7.12
CA TYR A 430 -2.26 -18.53 -6.38
C TYR A 430 -3.75 -18.92 -6.46
N SER A 431 -4.03 -20.19 -6.82
CA SER A 431 -5.42 -20.60 -7.11
C SER A 431 -6.33 -20.64 -5.88
N GLU A 432 -5.79 -20.84 -4.67
CA GLU A 432 -6.56 -20.76 -3.42
C GLU A 432 -6.99 -19.33 -3.05
N ASN A 433 -6.42 -18.32 -3.74
CA ASN A 433 -6.70 -16.90 -3.51
C ASN A 433 -7.70 -16.30 -4.50
N TYR A 434 -8.57 -17.09 -5.08
CA TYR A 434 -9.59 -16.59 -6.01
C TYR A 434 -10.46 -15.51 -5.38
N ALA A 435 -10.70 -14.44 -6.13
CA ALA A 435 -11.72 -13.46 -5.79
C ALA A 435 -13.12 -14.12 -5.78
N PRO A 436 -14.06 -13.67 -4.93
CA PRO A 436 -13.99 -12.45 -4.08
C PRO A 436 -13.26 -12.64 -2.75
N ASN A 437 -12.87 -13.86 -2.36
CA ASN A 437 -12.30 -14.18 -1.05
C ASN A 437 -10.79 -13.86 -0.96
N GLY A 438 -10.10 -13.74 -2.10
CA GLY A 438 -8.69 -13.44 -2.21
C GLY A 438 -8.37 -12.46 -3.35
N PRO A 439 -7.09 -12.12 -3.54
CA PRO A 439 -6.65 -11.11 -4.51
C PRO A 439 -6.47 -11.62 -5.95
N ASN A 440 -6.65 -12.91 -6.22
CA ASN A 440 -6.56 -13.46 -7.58
C ASN A 440 -7.82 -13.13 -8.40
N TYR A 441 -7.90 -11.89 -8.89
CA TYR A 441 -9.02 -11.41 -9.72
C TYR A 441 -9.08 -12.04 -11.11
N THR A 442 -7.99 -12.65 -11.56
CA THR A 442 -7.90 -13.27 -12.88
C THR A 442 -8.38 -14.71 -12.89
N HIS A 443 -8.56 -15.33 -11.73
CA HIS A 443 -8.80 -16.77 -11.57
C HIS A 443 -7.73 -17.62 -12.29
N PHE A 444 -6.49 -17.07 -12.36
CA PHE A 444 -5.37 -17.83 -12.90
C PHE A 444 -5.12 -19.07 -12.05
N LYS A 445 -4.90 -20.20 -12.72
CA LYS A 445 -4.56 -21.49 -12.09
C LYS A 445 -3.46 -22.16 -12.87
N ASN A 446 -2.45 -22.63 -12.15
CA ASN A 446 -1.40 -23.49 -12.68
C ASN A 446 -0.83 -24.33 -11.53
N ASP A 447 -0.96 -25.64 -11.62
CA ASP A 447 -0.59 -26.54 -10.52
C ASP A 447 0.92 -26.48 -10.21
N THR A 448 1.79 -26.25 -11.20
CA THR A 448 3.23 -26.07 -10.97
C THR A 448 3.51 -24.75 -10.25
N PHE A 449 2.84 -23.67 -10.64
CA PHE A 449 2.94 -22.39 -9.93
C PHE A 449 2.49 -22.52 -8.48
N ASP A 450 1.36 -23.16 -8.24
CA ASP A 450 0.82 -23.35 -6.89
C ASP A 450 1.77 -24.17 -6.00
N GLN A 451 2.41 -25.20 -6.58
CA GLN A 451 3.42 -25.99 -5.86
C GLN A 451 4.65 -25.15 -5.49
N LEU A 452 5.22 -24.39 -6.44
CA LEU A 452 6.37 -23.53 -6.20
C LEU A 452 6.05 -22.41 -5.21
N TYR A 453 4.86 -21.79 -5.33
CA TYR A 453 4.38 -20.79 -4.39
C TYR A 453 4.31 -21.35 -2.97
N ASN A 454 3.69 -22.52 -2.76
CA ASN A 454 3.62 -23.18 -1.46
C ASN A 454 5.00 -23.54 -0.91
N GLN A 455 5.94 -23.99 -1.76
CA GLN A 455 7.33 -24.22 -1.35
C GLN A 455 8.00 -22.93 -0.89
N SER A 456 7.79 -21.81 -1.63
CA SER A 456 8.37 -20.53 -1.28
C SER A 456 7.86 -19.96 0.05
N LEU A 457 6.63 -20.32 0.44
CA LEU A 457 6.06 -19.90 1.74
C LEU A 457 6.74 -20.57 2.93
N SER A 458 7.30 -21.75 2.75
CA SER A 458 7.96 -22.53 3.81
C SER A 458 9.48 -22.52 3.76
N GLU A 459 10.09 -22.00 2.67
CA GLU A 459 11.55 -21.97 2.52
C GLU A 459 12.16 -20.83 3.34
N SER A 460 12.99 -21.19 4.33
CA SER A 460 13.69 -20.26 5.20
C SER A 460 15.00 -19.73 4.64
N ASP A 461 15.62 -20.43 3.69
CA ASP A 461 16.79 -19.96 2.98
C ASP A 461 16.38 -18.95 1.90
N ASN A 462 16.68 -17.68 2.13
CA ASN A 462 16.31 -16.59 1.23
C ASN A 462 16.82 -16.78 -0.21
N LYS A 463 17.99 -17.39 -0.39
CA LYS A 463 18.54 -17.63 -1.73
C LYS A 463 17.71 -18.66 -2.48
N LYS A 464 17.42 -19.81 -1.85
CA LYS A 464 16.58 -20.85 -2.44
C LYS A 464 15.16 -20.34 -2.69
N ARG A 465 14.63 -19.55 -1.76
CA ARG A 465 13.31 -18.94 -1.90
C ARG A 465 13.20 -18.02 -3.12
N LEU A 466 14.27 -17.30 -3.46
CA LEU A 466 14.34 -16.44 -4.65
C LEU A 466 14.53 -17.23 -5.96
N GLU A 467 14.99 -18.48 -5.88
CA GLU A 467 15.12 -19.38 -7.03
C GLU A 467 13.79 -20.07 -7.38
N LEU A 468 12.88 -20.21 -6.40
CA LEU A 468 11.51 -20.70 -6.56
C LEU A 468 10.61 -19.69 -7.27
#